data_8f7ace7d7ec52047faf6e2d0881d679e
#
_entry.id   8f7ace7d7ec52047faf6e2d0881d679e
#
_cell.length_a   1.000
_cell.length_b   1.000
_cell.length_c   1.000
_cell.angle_alpha   90.00
_cell.angle_beta   90.00
_cell.angle_gamma   90.00
#
_symmetry.space_group_name_H-M   'P 1'
#
loop_
_entity.id
_entity.type
_entity.pdbx_description
1 polymer ?
#
loop_
_entity_poly.entity_id
_entity_poly.type
_entity_poly.pdbx_seq_one_letter_code
_entity_poly.pdbx_strand_id
1 'polypeptide(L)'
;MLTAILPVLLQQVSSLAPLHTPISAAFVAPTVTTVRVGLAPISLDGRLNEPDWMLVQPVTDLRQVDPDEGAVVSESTEVRILYDADAVYVGARLFDREPGKIIRRLARRDASTHSDEFTVYIDSYHDHRTAVRFSVNPAGVKGDQLEGADGEFSDKSWDPVWEAATTVDSLGWTAEIRIPITQLRFSSALEQVWGVRFEREIRRKNEVALFPFVPKTERGLASRFGHLEGLARLGTPRHLELLPYALARGNYHKPEDAADPFNPASSYYASGGLDLKY
;
A
#
# COMPACT_ATOMS: atom_id res chain seq x y z
N MET A 1 -92.32 -5.90 -3.18
CA MET A 1 -91.29 -4.88 -3.55
C MET A 1 -89.99 -5.41 -3.02
N LEU A 2 -89.20 -6.02 -3.90
CA LEU A 2 -87.85 -6.47 -3.56
C LEU A 2 -86.84 -5.44 -4.04
N THR A 3 -86.11 -4.86 -3.16
CA THR A 3 -84.99 -3.91 -3.49
C THR A 3 -83.67 -4.69 -3.52
N ALA A 4 -83.12 -4.84 -4.70
CA ALA A 4 -81.81 -5.48 -4.88
C ALA A 4 -80.69 -4.46 -4.62
N ILE A 5 -79.78 -4.75 -3.69
CA ILE A 5 -78.60 -4.01 -3.43
C ILE A 5 -77.42 -4.61 -4.20
N LEU A 6 -76.83 -3.84 -5.11
CA LEU A 6 -75.66 -4.22 -5.90
C LEU A 6 -74.44 -3.88 -5.15
N PRO A 7 -73.40 -4.75 -4.93
CA PRO A 7 -72.16 -4.38 -4.33
C PRO A 7 -71.22 -3.75 -5.37
N VAL A 8 -70.71 -2.55 -5.07
CA VAL A 8 -69.66 -1.86 -5.82
C VAL A 8 -68.31 -2.50 -5.45
N LEU A 9 -67.68 -3.19 -6.41
CA LEU A 9 -66.31 -3.64 -6.28
C LEU A 9 -65.37 -2.47 -6.51
N LEU A 10 -64.71 -1.98 -5.45
CA LEU A 10 -63.53 -1.07 -5.60
C LEU A 10 -62.35 -1.90 -6.05
N GLN A 11 -61.92 -1.74 -7.29
CA GLN A 11 -60.60 -2.19 -7.76
C GLN A 11 -59.50 -1.27 -7.21
N GLN A 12 -58.68 -1.78 -6.32
CA GLN A 12 -57.42 -1.12 -5.92
C GLN A 12 -56.38 -1.27 -7.05
N VAL A 13 -56.12 -0.18 -7.72
CA VAL A 13 -54.99 -0.09 -8.65
C VAL A 13 -53.72 0.06 -7.83
N SER A 14 -52.99 -1.01 -7.63
CA SER A 14 -51.62 -0.96 -7.06
C SER A 14 -50.70 -0.26 -8.06
N SER A 15 -50.34 0.96 -7.75
CA SER A 15 -49.28 1.70 -8.44
C SER A 15 -47.95 1.02 -8.13
N LEU A 16 -47.45 0.21 -9.08
CA LEU A 16 -46.06 -0.23 -9.08
C LEU A 16 -45.15 0.97 -9.35
N ALA A 17 -44.55 1.49 -8.31
CA ALA A 17 -43.46 2.44 -8.47
C ALA A 17 -42.30 1.77 -9.26
N PRO A 18 -41.70 2.43 -10.24
CA PRO A 18 -40.56 1.87 -10.95
C PRO A 18 -39.41 1.69 -9.99
N LEU A 19 -38.93 0.45 -9.87
CA LEU A 19 -37.66 0.14 -9.22
C LEU A 19 -36.55 0.82 -10.02
N HIS A 20 -36.17 2.03 -9.59
CA HIS A 20 -34.94 2.62 -10.03
C HIS A 20 -33.81 1.82 -9.37
N THR A 21 -33.32 0.82 -10.05
CA THR A 21 -31.99 0.26 -9.75
C THR A 21 -31.00 1.37 -10.07
N PRO A 22 -30.23 1.89 -9.11
CA PRO A 22 -29.19 2.83 -9.44
C PRO A 22 -28.21 2.09 -10.37
N ILE A 23 -28.06 2.58 -11.58
CA ILE A 23 -26.99 2.16 -12.48
C ILE A 23 -25.71 2.64 -11.76
N SER A 24 -24.99 1.71 -11.13
CA SER A 24 -23.65 2.00 -10.62
C SER A 24 -22.84 2.53 -11.80
N ALA A 25 -22.41 3.79 -11.73
CA ALA A 25 -21.53 4.33 -12.75
C ALA A 25 -20.31 3.42 -12.81
N ALA A 26 -19.95 2.96 -14.01
CA ALA A 26 -18.77 2.13 -14.19
C ALA A 26 -17.55 2.86 -13.59
N PHE A 27 -16.73 2.16 -12.82
CA PHE A 27 -15.50 2.73 -12.28
C PHE A 27 -14.61 3.19 -13.44
N VAL A 28 -14.25 4.47 -13.42
CA VAL A 28 -13.29 5.04 -14.35
C VAL A 28 -12.00 5.28 -13.59
N ALA A 29 -10.96 4.55 -13.95
CA ALA A 29 -9.65 4.67 -13.31
C ALA A 29 -9.07 6.08 -13.57
N PRO A 30 -8.76 6.86 -12.54
CA PRO A 30 -8.09 8.16 -12.73
C PRO A 30 -6.63 7.95 -13.14
N THR A 31 -6.09 8.93 -13.88
CA THR A 31 -4.69 8.91 -14.30
C THR A 31 -3.83 9.69 -13.31
N VAL A 32 -2.72 9.09 -12.91
CA VAL A 32 -1.62 9.68 -12.15
C VAL A 32 -0.42 9.78 -13.09
N THR A 33 0.23 10.93 -13.15
CA THR A 33 1.42 11.10 -13.98
C THR A 33 2.69 11.03 -13.15
N THR A 34 3.73 10.44 -13.71
CA THR A 34 5.08 10.47 -13.16
C THR A 34 6.06 11.04 -14.16
N VAL A 35 7.18 11.54 -13.68
CA VAL A 35 8.28 12.00 -14.51
C VAL A 35 9.60 11.39 -14.07
N ARG A 36 10.51 11.25 -15.01
CA ARG A 36 11.86 10.80 -14.68
C ARG A 36 12.62 11.91 -13.97
N VAL A 37 13.23 11.59 -12.82
CA VAL A 37 14.11 12.54 -12.13
C VAL A 37 15.27 12.99 -13.00
N GLY A 38 15.71 14.20 -12.74
CA GLY A 38 16.79 14.84 -13.47
C GLY A 38 18.17 14.24 -13.21
N LEU A 39 19.18 15.12 -13.09
CA LEU A 39 20.57 14.71 -12.92
C LEU A 39 20.97 14.48 -11.44
N ALA A 40 20.20 14.98 -10.49
CA ALA A 40 20.46 14.82 -9.07
C ALA A 40 19.63 13.67 -8.50
N PRO A 41 20.23 12.75 -7.72
CA PRO A 41 19.47 11.71 -7.04
C PRO A 41 18.58 12.34 -5.96
N ILE A 42 17.39 11.74 -5.75
CA ILE A 42 16.53 12.08 -4.60
C ILE A 42 17.26 11.66 -3.33
N SER A 43 17.36 12.58 -2.37
CA SER A 43 17.92 12.32 -1.05
C SER A 43 16.82 11.82 -0.12
N LEU A 44 16.91 10.60 0.34
CA LEU A 44 15.89 10.00 1.19
C LEU A 44 16.07 10.50 2.65
N ASP A 45 15.62 11.72 2.94
CA ASP A 45 15.77 12.36 4.27
C ASP A 45 14.41 12.65 4.96
N GLY A 46 13.32 12.28 4.31
CA GLY A 46 11.95 12.50 4.79
C GLY A 46 11.45 13.93 4.51
N ARG A 47 12.04 14.65 3.56
CA ARG A 47 11.65 15.99 3.15
C ARG A 47 11.49 16.06 1.64
N LEU A 48 10.40 16.62 1.18
CA LEU A 48 10.11 16.78 -0.25
C LEU A 48 10.65 18.14 -0.73
N ASN A 49 11.95 18.38 -0.60
CA ASN A 49 12.59 19.67 -0.87
C ASN A 49 13.43 19.66 -2.17
N GLU A 50 13.64 18.53 -2.80
CA GLU A 50 14.29 18.48 -4.12
C GLU A 50 13.40 19.10 -5.19
N PRO A 51 13.98 19.88 -6.12
CA PRO A 51 13.22 20.54 -7.18
C PRO A 51 12.41 19.57 -8.04
N ASP A 52 12.88 18.33 -8.19
CA ASP A 52 12.25 17.31 -9.01
C ASP A 52 10.82 16.97 -8.53
N TRP A 53 10.52 17.08 -7.22
CA TRP A 53 9.17 16.90 -6.70
C TRP A 53 8.15 17.91 -7.26
N MET A 54 8.62 19.07 -7.72
CA MET A 54 7.76 20.10 -8.31
C MET A 54 7.48 19.88 -9.80
N LEU A 55 8.14 18.91 -10.44
CA LEU A 55 7.95 18.60 -11.87
C LEU A 55 6.64 17.84 -12.13
N VAL A 56 6.04 17.26 -11.11
CA VAL A 56 4.81 16.48 -11.22
C VAL A 56 3.70 17.04 -10.33
N GLN A 57 2.49 17.03 -10.87
CA GLN A 57 1.32 17.46 -10.09
C GLN A 57 1.00 16.44 -8.99
N PRO A 58 0.69 16.90 -7.77
CA PRO A 58 0.32 15.99 -6.71
C PRO A 58 -1.06 15.38 -6.94
N VAL A 59 -1.23 14.15 -6.53
CA VAL A 59 -2.54 13.55 -6.29
C VAL A 59 -3.06 14.05 -4.95
N THR A 60 -4.25 14.65 -4.96
CA THR A 60 -4.86 15.28 -3.77
C THR A 60 -6.30 14.82 -3.51
N ASP A 61 -6.93 14.14 -4.44
CA ASP A 61 -8.35 13.75 -4.37
C ASP A 61 -8.54 12.40 -3.64
N LEU A 62 -8.01 12.30 -2.42
CA LEU A 62 -8.35 11.18 -1.55
C LEU A 62 -9.75 11.42 -0.96
N ARG A 63 -10.51 10.34 -0.76
CA ARG A 63 -11.83 10.36 -0.13
C ARG A 63 -11.88 9.39 1.03
N GLN A 64 -12.67 9.75 2.05
CA GLN A 64 -12.88 8.87 3.19
C GLN A 64 -13.59 7.58 2.79
N VAL A 65 -13.11 6.47 3.33
CA VAL A 65 -13.83 5.20 3.41
C VAL A 65 -14.42 5.06 4.80
N ASP A 66 -13.69 5.47 5.81
CA ASP A 66 -14.09 5.54 7.20
C ASP A 66 -13.77 6.93 7.77
N PRO A 67 -14.58 7.49 8.69
CA PRO A 67 -15.88 6.99 9.14
C PRO A 67 -17.02 7.30 8.15
N ASP A 68 -16.87 8.35 7.32
CA ASP A 68 -17.93 8.91 6.47
C ASP A 68 -17.62 8.62 4.99
N GLU A 69 -18.15 7.50 4.50
CA GLU A 69 -17.88 6.98 3.15
C GLU A 69 -18.15 8.01 2.06
N GLY A 70 -17.14 8.26 1.20
CA GLY A 70 -17.20 9.23 0.09
C GLY A 70 -17.01 10.69 0.50
N ALA A 71 -16.93 10.98 1.81
CA ALA A 71 -16.72 12.33 2.29
C ALA A 71 -15.32 12.88 1.92
N VAL A 72 -15.20 14.20 1.97
CA VAL A 72 -13.91 14.89 1.86
C VAL A 72 -13.05 14.54 3.07
N VAL A 73 -11.76 14.31 2.84
CA VAL A 73 -10.80 14.04 3.92
C VAL A 73 -10.74 15.18 4.94
N SER A 74 -10.58 14.84 6.21
CA SER A 74 -10.47 15.85 7.28
C SER A 74 -9.14 16.60 7.27
N GLU A 75 -8.09 15.96 6.78
CA GLU A 75 -6.74 16.52 6.62
C GLU A 75 -6.24 16.21 5.21
N SER A 76 -5.74 17.21 4.49
CA SER A 76 -5.29 17.05 3.10
C SER A 76 -4.04 16.19 2.98
N THR A 77 -3.91 15.58 1.81
CA THR A 77 -2.76 14.75 1.43
C THR A 77 -2.33 15.12 0.03
N GLU A 78 -1.04 15.22 -0.21
CA GLU A 78 -0.45 15.37 -1.52
C GLU A 78 0.51 14.20 -1.77
N VAL A 79 0.32 13.47 -2.85
CA VAL A 79 1.20 12.36 -3.23
C VAL A 79 1.79 12.62 -4.60
N ARG A 80 3.10 12.46 -4.72
CA ARG A 80 3.84 12.59 -5.97
C ARG A 80 4.64 11.32 -6.24
N ILE A 81 4.77 10.96 -7.51
CA ILE A 81 5.60 9.82 -7.92
C ILE A 81 6.63 10.31 -8.92
N LEU A 82 7.87 9.93 -8.68
CA LEU A 82 9.01 10.13 -9.57
C LEU A 82 9.69 8.79 -9.83
N TYR A 83 10.54 8.70 -10.84
CA TYR A 83 11.34 7.51 -11.09
C TYR A 83 12.68 7.85 -11.75
N ASP A 84 13.63 6.94 -11.64
CA ASP A 84 14.87 6.95 -12.41
C ASP A 84 15.13 5.57 -13.05
N ALA A 85 16.38 5.27 -13.36
CA ALA A 85 16.75 3.96 -13.92
C ALA A 85 16.70 2.83 -12.90
N ASP A 86 16.79 3.16 -11.60
CA ASP A 86 17.04 2.21 -10.53
C ASP A 86 15.87 2.06 -9.56
N ALA A 87 15.02 3.09 -9.44
CA ALA A 87 13.96 3.13 -8.44
C ALA A 87 12.73 3.95 -8.86
N VAL A 88 11.62 3.65 -8.23
CA VAL A 88 10.45 4.53 -8.13
C VAL A 88 10.47 5.21 -6.76
N TYR A 89 10.18 6.49 -6.75
CA TYR A 89 10.12 7.33 -5.56
C TYR A 89 8.69 7.81 -5.34
N VAL A 90 8.19 7.63 -4.12
CA VAL A 90 6.88 8.13 -3.72
C VAL A 90 7.08 9.13 -2.61
N GLY A 91 6.72 10.39 -2.86
CA GLY A 91 6.72 11.45 -1.88
C GLY A 91 5.29 11.79 -1.44
N ALA A 92 5.02 11.67 -0.15
CA ALA A 92 3.74 12.00 0.42
C ALA A 92 3.86 13.13 1.44
N ARG A 93 3.09 14.21 1.26
CA ARG A 93 2.88 15.26 2.24
C ARG A 93 1.51 15.05 2.89
N LEU A 94 1.51 14.73 4.17
CA LEU A 94 0.33 14.41 4.95
C LEU A 94 0.09 15.55 5.94
N PHE A 95 -0.76 16.49 5.54
CA PHE A 95 -1.08 17.65 6.37
C PHE A 95 -1.87 17.23 7.60
N ASP A 96 -1.71 17.98 8.68
CA ASP A 96 -2.42 17.79 9.92
C ASP A 96 -2.47 19.13 10.68
N ARG A 97 -3.66 19.57 11.02
CA ARG A 97 -3.87 20.83 11.77
C ARG A 97 -3.44 20.73 13.22
N GLU A 98 -3.25 19.51 13.73
CA GLU A 98 -2.80 19.23 15.09
C GLU A 98 -1.61 18.26 15.10
N PRO A 99 -0.43 18.66 14.55
CA PRO A 99 0.70 17.76 14.36
C PRO A 99 1.21 17.10 15.67
N GLY A 100 0.99 17.78 16.80
CA GLY A 100 1.32 17.25 18.12
C GLY A 100 0.45 16.05 18.53
N LYS A 101 -0.66 15.79 17.84
CA LYS A 101 -1.56 14.65 18.09
C LYS A 101 -1.38 13.51 17.10
N ILE A 102 -0.44 13.58 16.17
CA ILE A 102 -0.09 12.50 15.28
C ILE A 102 0.36 11.30 16.11
N ILE A 103 -0.30 10.16 15.88
CA ILE A 103 0.05 8.93 16.57
C ILE A 103 1.20 8.27 15.83
N ARG A 104 2.39 8.23 16.47
CA ARG A 104 3.60 7.62 15.95
C ARG A 104 4.16 6.62 16.94
N ARG A 105 4.14 5.35 16.59
CA ARG A 105 4.64 4.27 17.46
C ARG A 105 5.74 3.51 16.77
N LEU A 106 6.85 3.30 17.48
CA LEU A 106 7.90 2.40 17.05
C LEU A 106 7.44 0.94 17.22
N ALA A 107 7.77 0.13 16.23
CA ALA A 107 7.55 -1.30 16.24
C ALA A 107 8.59 -1.99 15.36
N ARG A 108 8.54 -3.32 15.28
CA ARG A 108 9.27 -4.07 14.27
C ARG A 108 8.60 -3.88 12.91
N ARG A 109 9.35 -4.05 11.82
CA ARG A 109 8.82 -4.14 10.47
C ARG A 109 7.64 -5.14 10.44
N ASP A 110 6.62 -4.85 9.65
CA ASP A 110 5.41 -5.65 9.45
C ASP A 110 4.52 -5.86 10.69
N ALA A 111 4.89 -5.26 11.81
CA ALA A 111 4.06 -5.31 12.98
C ALA A 111 2.87 -4.35 12.85
N SER A 112 1.67 -4.85 13.06
CA SER A 112 0.48 -4.00 13.16
C SER A 112 0.59 -3.09 14.38
N THR A 113 0.54 -1.79 14.17
CA THR A 113 0.62 -0.78 15.23
C THR A 113 -0.61 0.13 15.21
N HIS A 114 -1.01 0.61 16.37
CA HIS A 114 -1.99 1.70 16.45
C HIS A 114 -1.25 3.03 16.22
N SER A 115 -0.99 3.34 14.97
CA SER A 115 -0.26 4.52 14.50
C SER A 115 -0.91 5.07 13.25
N ASP A 116 -0.74 6.36 12.96
CA ASP A 116 -1.04 6.90 11.64
C ASP A 116 -0.19 6.16 10.61
N GLU A 117 -0.68 6.01 9.38
CA GLU A 117 0.01 5.25 8.33
C GLU A 117 -0.26 5.86 6.95
N PHE A 118 0.73 5.81 6.09
CA PHE A 118 0.60 6.04 4.65
C PHE A 118 0.99 4.78 3.90
N THR A 119 0.18 4.40 2.92
CA THR A 119 0.38 3.19 2.13
C THR A 119 0.29 3.51 0.65
N VAL A 120 1.20 2.93 -0.13
CA VAL A 120 1.13 2.87 -1.59
C VAL A 120 1.02 1.43 -2.05
N TYR A 121 0.11 1.19 -2.99
CA TYR A 121 -0.03 -0.07 -3.70
C TYR A 121 0.38 0.15 -5.16
N ILE A 122 1.08 -0.81 -5.73
CA ILE A 122 1.54 -0.78 -7.11
C ILE A 122 1.23 -2.11 -7.78
N ASP A 123 0.47 -2.07 -8.88
CA ASP A 123 0.33 -3.16 -9.84
C ASP A 123 1.23 -2.86 -11.04
N SER A 124 2.46 -3.31 -10.97
CA SER A 124 3.48 -3.04 -11.99
C SER A 124 3.35 -3.92 -13.25
N TYR A 125 2.62 -5.04 -13.17
CA TYR A 125 2.24 -5.81 -14.34
C TYR A 125 1.04 -5.26 -15.08
N HIS A 126 0.25 -4.42 -14.39
CA HIS A 126 -1.04 -3.91 -14.84
C HIS A 126 -2.00 -5.05 -15.23
N ASP A 127 -1.96 -6.12 -14.43
CA ASP A 127 -2.80 -7.30 -14.64
C ASP A 127 -4.15 -7.21 -13.92
N HIS A 128 -4.35 -6.15 -13.11
CA HIS A 128 -5.53 -5.89 -12.30
C HIS A 128 -5.87 -7.01 -11.31
N ARG A 129 -4.89 -7.81 -10.94
CA ARG A 129 -5.04 -8.98 -10.05
C ARG A 129 -4.00 -9.05 -8.96
N THR A 130 -2.79 -8.56 -9.25
CA THR A 130 -1.68 -8.59 -8.32
C THR A 130 -1.20 -7.18 -8.01
N ALA A 131 -0.76 -6.96 -6.78
CA ALA A 131 -0.15 -5.70 -6.38
C ALA A 131 0.88 -5.95 -5.29
N VAL A 132 1.78 -5.00 -5.14
CA VAL A 132 2.69 -4.90 -4.00
C VAL A 132 2.28 -3.71 -3.14
N ARG A 133 2.28 -3.92 -1.84
CA ARG A 133 1.94 -2.90 -0.84
C ARG A 133 3.21 -2.48 -0.11
N PHE A 134 3.39 -1.17 0.07
CA PHE A 134 4.42 -0.57 0.92
C PHE A 134 3.75 0.43 1.85
N SER A 135 3.96 0.29 3.13
CA SER A 135 3.42 1.21 4.13
C SER A 135 4.51 1.75 5.04
N VAL A 136 4.29 2.97 5.53
CA VAL A 136 5.18 3.60 6.49
C VAL A 136 4.38 4.44 7.48
N ASN A 137 4.77 4.43 8.74
CA ASN A 137 4.18 5.28 9.77
C ASN A 137 5.08 6.50 10.07
N PRO A 138 4.61 7.53 10.81
CA PRO A 138 5.39 8.73 11.10
C PRO A 138 6.64 8.49 11.97
N ALA A 139 6.81 7.29 12.52
CA ALA A 139 8.03 6.87 13.23
C ALA A 139 9.03 6.12 12.35
N GLY A 140 8.74 5.98 11.02
CA GLY A 140 9.60 5.28 10.07
C GLY A 140 9.47 3.75 10.10
N VAL A 141 8.46 3.21 10.77
CA VAL A 141 8.18 1.77 10.74
C VAL A 141 7.62 1.39 9.38
N LYS A 142 8.28 0.45 8.71
CA LYS A 142 7.91 -0.04 7.39
C LYS A 142 7.05 -1.29 7.49
N GLY A 143 6.16 -1.46 6.52
CA GLY A 143 5.41 -2.68 6.29
C GLY A 143 5.29 -2.95 4.79
N ASP A 144 5.36 -4.22 4.41
CA ASP A 144 5.23 -4.64 3.01
C ASP A 144 4.44 -5.94 2.90
N GLN A 145 3.84 -6.12 1.74
CA GLN A 145 2.95 -7.24 1.51
C GLN A 145 2.73 -7.45 0.02
N LEU A 146 2.64 -8.70 -0.41
CA LEU A 146 2.18 -9.05 -1.75
C LEU A 146 0.67 -9.28 -1.71
N GLU A 147 -0.05 -8.65 -2.63
CA GLU A 147 -1.48 -8.82 -2.83
C GLU A 147 -1.73 -9.65 -4.09
N GLY A 148 -2.64 -10.60 -4.01
CA GLY A 148 -3.01 -11.47 -5.13
C GLY A 148 -4.52 -11.66 -5.23
N ALA A 149 -4.95 -12.25 -6.34
CA ALA A 149 -6.36 -12.55 -6.64
C ALA A 149 -7.28 -11.33 -6.42
N ASP A 150 -6.80 -10.14 -6.83
CA ASP A 150 -7.53 -8.87 -6.70
C ASP A 150 -7.91 -8.52 -5.24
N GLY A 151 -7.00 -8.84 -4.29
CA GLY A 151 -7.15 -8.55 -2.87
C GLY A 151 -7.77 -9.69 -2.04
N GLU A 152 -8.06 -10.84 -2.62
CA GLU A 152 -8.54 -12.01 -1.88
C GLU A 152 -7.41 -12.78 -1.16
N PHE A 153 -6.17 -12.54 -1.57
CA PHE A 153 -4.99 -13.17 -1.00
C PHE A 153 -3.93 -12.12 -0.67
N SER A 154 -3.28 -12.28 0.47
CA SER A 154 -2.16 -11.44 0.86
C SER A 154 -1.04 -12.25 1.53
N ASP A 155 0.21 -11.96 1.16
CA ASP A 155 1.39 -12.62 1.67
C ASP A 155 2.34 -11.61 2.34
N LYS A 156 2.45 -11.69 3.66
CA LYS A 156 3.36 -10.88 4.49
C LYS A 156 4.76 -11.48 4.61
N SER A 157 4.99 -12.66 4.06
CA SER A 157 6.32 -13.26 4.02
C SER A 157 7.20 -12.72 2.89
N TRP A 158 6.59 -11.95 1.98
CA TRP A 158 7.34 -11.23 0.95
C TRP A 158 8.08 -10.07 1.61
N ASP A 159 9.40 -10.12 1.58
CA ASP A 159 10.30 -9.18 2.27
C ASP A 159 11.25 -8.51 1.26
N PRO A 160 10.79 -7.44 0.58
CA PRO A 160 11.58 -6.71 -0.39
C PRO A 160 12.58 -5.76 0.28
N VAL A 161 13.64 -5.45 -0.44
CA VAL A 161 14.59 -4.42 -0.02
C VAL A 161 14.14 -3.07 -0.57
N TRP A 162 13.65 -2.21 0.31
CA TRP A 162 13.22 -0.85 0.00
C TRP A 162 13.50 0.09 1.17
N GLU A 163 13.44 1.38 0.90
CA GLU A 163 13.84 2.41 1.86
C GLU A 163 12.71 3.41 2.06
N ALA A 164 12.61 3.96 3.26
CA ALA A 164 11.71 5.05 3.56
C ALA A 164 12.32 5.98 4.62
N ALA A 165 12.03 7.26 4.50
CA ALA A 165 12.31 8.26 5.50
C ALA A 165 11.05 9.08 5.80
N THR A 166 10.90 9.51 7.05
CA THR A 166 9.74 10.29 7.50
C THR A 166 10.18 11.44 8.38
N THR A 167 9.49 12.57 8.26
CA THR A 167 9.71 13.75 9.12
C THR A 167 8.35 14.29 9.57
N VAL A 168 8.28 14.67 10.84
CA VAL A 168 7.10 15.36 11.41
C VAL A 168 7.48 16.82 11.65
N ASP A 169 6.64 17.74 11.19
CA ASP A 169 6.84 19.18 11.35
C ASP A 169 5.55 19.91 11.80
N SER A 170 5.54 21.24 11.72
CA SER A 170 4.42 22.06 12.16
C SER A 170 3.17 21.97 11.26
N LEU A 171 3.27 21.36 10.07
CA LEU A 171 2.18 21.23 9.12
C LEU A 171 1.63 19.81 9.03
N GLY A 172 2.27 18.83 9.69
CA GLY A 172 1.91 17.42 9.63
C GLY A 172 3.13 16.52 9.54
N TRP A 173 3.17 15.61 8.59
CA TRP A 173 4.33 14.76 8.36
C TRP A 173 4.54 14.47 6.88
N THR A 174 5.73 14.03 6.56
CA THR A 174 6.15 13.62 5.22
C THR A 174 6.63 12.20 5.24
N ALA A 175 6.42 11.50 4.13
CA ALA A 175 7.02 10.21 3.84
C ALA A 175 7.69 10.27 2.47
N GLU A 176 8.94 9.84 2.42
CA GLU A 176 9.66 9.52 1.20
C GLU A 176 9.91 8.03 1.15
N ILE A 177 9.52 7.41 0.06
CA ILE A 177 9.65 5.96 -0.16
C ILE A 177 10.45 5.77 -1.44
N ARG A 178 11.51 4.96 -1.37
CA ARG A 178 12.31 4.53 -2.51
C ARG A 178 12.13 3.03 -2.71
N ILE A 179 11.60 2.66 -3.86
CA ILE A 179 11.33 1.26 -4.23
C ILE A 179 12.26 0.92 -5.40
N PRO A 180 13.32 0.12 -5.17
CA PRO A 180 14.18 -0.31 -6.26
C PRO A 180 13.38 -1.07 -7.33
N ILE A 181 13.62 -0.77 -8.61
CA ILE A 181 12.95 -1.42 -9.73
C ILE A 181 13.16 -2.94 -9.71
N THR A 182 14.28 -3.39 -9.17
CA THR A 182 14.58 -4.82 -8.99
C THR A 182 13.61 -5.55 -8.05
N GLN A 183 12.86 -4.84 -7.23
CA GLN A 183 11.83 -5.42 -6.35
C GLN A 183 10.46 -5.53 -7.03
N LEU A 184 10.32 -4.92 -8.20
CA LEU A 184 9.08 -4.90 -8.98
C LEU A 184 9.21 -5.81 -10.19
N ARG A 185 8.11 -6.48 -10.54
CA ARG A 185 8.02 -7.27 -11.77
C ARG A 185 7.11 -6.55 -12.74
N PHE A 186 7.58 -6.26 -13.93
CA PHE A 186 6.86 -5.52 -14.95
C PHE A 186 7.19 -6.02 -16.35
N SER A 187 6.41 -5.58 -17.34
CA SER A 187 6.60 -5.96 -18.73
C SER A 187 7.88 -5.34 -19.33
N SER A 188 8.38 -5.88 -20.43
CA SER A 188 9.51 -5.32 -21.16
C SER A 188 9.16 -4.20 -22.14
N ALA A 189 7.94 -3.66 -22.08
CA ALA A 189 7.50 -2.56 -22.95
C ALA A 189 8.32 -1.29 -22.68
N LEU A 190 8.57 -0.52 -23.73
CA LEU A 190 9.32 0.75 -23.62
C LEU A 190 8.57 1.83 -22.85
N GLU A 191 7.26 1.86 -23.01
CA GLU A 191 6.34 2.71 -22.25
C GLU A 191 5.44 1.79 -21.43
N GLN A 192 5.23 2.16 -20.19
CA GLN A 192 4.48 1.33 -19.26
C GLN A 192 3.39 2.12 -18.58
N VAL A 193 2.28 1.45 -18.32
CA VAL A 193 1.23 1.90 -17.46
C VAL A 193 1.16 0.92 -16.30
N TRP A 194 1.18 1.42 -15.06
CA TRP A 194 1.04 0.61 -13.86
C TRP A 194 -0.26 0.96 -13.15
N GLY A 195 -0.77 0.06 -12.32
CA GLY A 195 -1.83 0.38 -11.39
C GLY A 195 -1.27 1.02 -10.13
N VAL A 196 -1.96 2.03 -9.56
CA VAL A 196 -1.54 2.67 -8.32
C VAL A 196 -2.73 3.04 -7.44
N ARG A 197 -2.56 2.88 -6.12
CA ARG A 197 -3.51 3.29 -5.10
C ARG A 197 -2.76 3.86 -3.90
N PHE A 198 -3.35 4.88 -3.29
CA PHE A 198 -2.85 5.48 -2.04
C PHE A 198 -3.90 5.31 -0.95
N GLU A 199 -3.39 5.09 0.26
CA GLU A 199 -4.22 5.00 1.45
C GLU A 199 -3.55 5.80 2.57
N ARG A 200 -4.35 6.58 3.28
CA ARG A 200 -3.92 7.28 4.50
C ARG A 200 -4.82 6.88 5.64
N GLU A 201 -4.21 6.55 6.76
CA GLU A 201 -4.90 6.29 8.01
C GLU A 201 -4.55 7.35 9.05
N ILE A 202 -5.57 7.99 9.66
CA ILE A 202 -5.45 8.91 10.79
C ILE A 202 -6.11 8.25 11.99
N ARG A 203 -5.29 7.57 12.79
CA ARG A 203 -5.78 6.71 13.87
C ARG A 203 -6.61 7.42 14.92
N ARG A 204 -6.24 8.62 15.32
CA ARG A 204 -7.00 9.37 16.34
C ARG A 204 -8.41 9.74 15.88
N LYS A 205 -8.64 9.75 14.58
CA LYS A 205 -9.93 10.08 13.96
C LYS A 205 -10.69 8.85 13.47
N ASN A 206 -10.08 7.67 13.53
CA ASN A 206 -10.55 6.46 12.87
C ASN A 206 -10.85 6.71 11.38
N GLU A 207 -10.07 7.60 10.77
CA GLU A 207 -10.24 7.98 9.38
C GLU A 207 -9.31 7.17 8.49
N VAL A 208 -9.91 6.56 7.46
CA VAL A 208 -9.20 5.91 6.36
C VAL A 208 -9.62 6.60 5.08
N ALA A 209 -8.66 7.08 4.32
CA ALA A 209 -8.88 7.75 3.04
C ALA A 209 -8.13 7.05 1.92
N LEU A 210 -8.78 6.95 0.76
CA LEU A 210 -8.26 6.26 -0.42
C LEU A 210 -8.22 7.15 -1.64
N PHE A 211 -7.25 6.88 -2.50
CA PHE A 211 -7.23 7.27 -3.90
C PHE A 211 -6.79 6.06 -4.75
N PRO A 212 -7.54 5.69 -5.80
CA PRO A 212 -8.90 6.13 -6.10
C PRO A 212 -9.89 5.75 -5.00
N PHE A 213 -10.94 6.53 -4.87
CA PHE A 213 -12.03 6.17 -3.97
C PHE A 213 -12.81 4.99 -4.53
N VAL A 214 -13.05 3.99 -3.70
CA VAL A 214 -13.85 2.82 -4.00
C VAL A 214 -14.86 2.63 -2.87
N PRO A 215 -16.17 2.61 -3.18
CA PRO A 215 -17.19 2.35 -2.17
C PRO A 215 -17.05 0.97 -1.53
N LYS A 216 -17.40 0.84 -0.26
CA LYS A 216 -17.35 -0.44 0.49
C LYS A 216 -18.24 -1.53 -0.10
N THR A 217 -19.25 -1.14 -0.87
CA THR A 217 -20.14 -2.06 -1.58
C THR A 217 -19.50 -2.70 -2.81
N GLU A 218 -18.42 -2.11 -3.32
CA GLU A 218 -17.67 -2.63 -4.45
C GLU A 218 -16.53 -3.55 -3.97
N ARG A 219 -16.21 -4.55 -4.77
CA ARG A 219 -15.14 -5.50 -4.52
C ARG A 219 -13.97 -5.24 -5.45
N GLY A 220 -12.84 -5.84 -5.12
CA GLY A 220 -11.60 -5.74 -5.86
C GLY A 220 -10.62 -4.77 -5.21
N LEU A 221 -9.36 -4.99 -5.46
CA LEU A 221 -8.24 -4.18 -5.01
C LEU A 221 -7.50 -3.62 -6.23
N ALA A 222 -6.71 -4.46 -6.92
CA ALA A 222 -5.89 -4.05 -8.07
C ALA A 222 -6.74 -3.62 -9.28
N SER A 223 -7.90 -4.23 -9.47
CA SER A 223 -8.87 -3.85 -10.51
C SER A 223 -9.49 -2.45 -10.31
N ARG A 224 -9.27 -1.85 -9.15
CA ARG A 224 -9.79 -0.52 -8.76
C ARG A 224 -8.68 0.52 -8.60
N PHE A 225 -7.49 0.26 -9.11
CA PHE A 225 -6.39 1.21 -9.07
C PHE A 225 -6.53 2.30 -10.13
N GLY A 226 -5.90 3.44 -9.89
CA GLY A 226 -5.65 4.46 -10.90
C GLY A 226 -4.50 4.03 -11.83
N HIS A 227 -4.40 4.66 -12.99
CA HIS A 227 -3.33 4.40 -13.95
C HIS A 227 -2.15 5.35 -13.71
N LEU A 228 -0.97 4.81 -13.44
CA LEU A 228 0.29 5.54 -13.38
C LEU A 228 0.92 5.54 -14.77
N GLU A 229 0.96 6.71 -15.38
CA GLU A 229 1.49 6.92 -16.72
C GLU A 229 2.75 7.79 -16.70
N GLY A 230 3.55 7.71 -17.77
CA GLY A 230 4.80 8.46 -17.93
C GLY A 230 6.04 7.64 -17.62
N LEU A 231 5.90 6.38 -17.24
CA LEU A 231 7.01 5.45 -17.06
C LEU A 231 7.56 5.03 -18.42
N ALA A 232 8.81 5.34 -18.71
CA ALA A 232 9.45 5.00 -19.97
C ALA A 232 10.89 4.54 -19.77
N ARG A 233 11.30 3.55 -20.58
CA ARG A 233 12.68 3.05 -20.65
C ARG A 233 13.21 2.63 -19.27
N LEU A 234 12.40 1.92 -18.51
CA LEU A 234 12.84 1.25 -17.29
C LEU A 234 13.85 0.17 -17.70
N GLY A 235 14.95 0.09 -16.94
CA GLY A 235 15.96 -0.95 -17.18
C GLY A 235 15.34 -2.33 -16.94
N THR A 236 15.78 -3.35 -17.70
CA THR A 236 15.39 -4.73 -17.40
C THR A 236 16.07 -5.13 -16.08
N PRO A 237 15.35 -5.38 -15.01
CA PRO A 237 15.98 -5.71 -13.73
C PRO A 237 16.70 -7.06 -13.87
N ARG A 238 17.96 -7.08 -13.43
CA ARG A 238 18.67 -8.34 -13.25
C ARG A 238 18.35 -8.80 -11.81
N HIS A 239 17.53 -9.82 -11.71
CA HIS A 239 17.12 -10.38 -10.40
C HIS A 239 18.17 -11.41 -9.95
N LEU A 240 19.29 -10.96 -9.42
CA LEU A 240 20.26 -11.82 -8.77
C LEU A 240 20.37 -11.41 -7.31
N GLU A 241 19.80 -12.20 -6.43
CA GLU A 241 19.95 -12.05 -4.98
C GLU A 241 20.89 -13.11 -4.46
N LEU A 242 21.87 -12.69 -3.67
CA LEU A 242 22.81 -13.54 -2.98
C LEU A 242 22.60 -13.35 -1.48
N LEU A 243 22.15 -14.40 -0.80
CA LEU A 243 21.90 -14.39 0.64
C LEU A 243 22.90 -15.34 1.34
N PRO A 244 24.08 -14.85 1.74
CA PRO A 244 24.98 -15.64 2.57
C PRO A 244 24.41 -15.74 3.99
N TYR A 245 24.48 -16.93 4.58
CA TYR A 245 24.13 -17.12 5.97
C TYR A 245 25.17 -17.92 6.71
N ALA A 246 25.30 -17.65 8.01
CA ALA A 246 26.11 -18.42 8.93
C ALA A 246 25.31 -18.69 10.20
N LEU A 247 25.31 -19.91 10.66
CA LEU A 247 24.69 -20.33 11.91
C LEU A 247 25.74 -20.94 12.81
N ALA A 248 25.77 -20.49 14.07
CA ALA A 248 26.55 -21.14 15.13
C ALA A 248 25.59 -21.45 16.30
N ARG A 249 25.64 -22.66 16.81
CA ARG A 249 24.84 -23.11 17.94
C ARG A 249 25.74 -23.81 18.98
N GLY A 250 25.69 -23.35 20.22
CA GLY A 250 26.26 -24.03 21.37
C GLY A 250 25.15 -24.56 22.27
N ASN A 251 25.17 -25.83 22.60
CA ASN A 251 24.30 -26.44 23.59
C ASN A 251 25.12 -26.73 24.84
N TYR A 252 24.61 -26.30 26.00
CA TYR A 252 25.25 -26.57 27.30
C TYR A 252 24.18 -27.17 28.21
N HIS A 253 24.47 -28.33 28.79
CA HIS A 253 23.60 -28.97 29.74
C HIS A 253 24.43 -29.74 30.78
N LYS A 254 23.85 -30.03 31.92
CA LYS A 254 24.47 -30.88 32.92
C LYS A 254 24.16 -32.34 32.53
N PRO A 255 25.16 -33.17 32.16
CA PRO A 255 24.92 -34.55 31.83
C PRO A 255 24.42 -35.30 33.07
N GLU A 256 23.50 -36.22 32.91
CA GLU A 256 23.07 -37.15 33.99
C GLU A 256 24.18 -38.13 34.37
N ASP A 257 24.94 -38.59 33.41
CA ASP A 257 26.18 -39.38 33.58
C ASP A 257 27.35 -38.64 32.91
N ALA A 258 28.35 -38.28 33.70
CA ALA A 258 29.53 -37.57 33.23
C ALA A 258 30.46 -38.49 32.37
N ALA A 259 30.24 -39.78 32.37
CA ALA A 259 31.01 -40.77 31.60
C ALA A 259 30.34 -41.17 30.28
N ASP A 260 29.14 -40.66 29.97
CA ASP A 260 28.45 -40.96 28.73
C ASP A 260 29.05 -40.15 27.55
N PRO A 261 29.77 -40.84 26.62
CA PRO A 261 30.38 -40.15 25.48
C PRO A 261 29.39 -39.62 24.44
N PHE A 262 28.12 -40.09 24.49
CA PHE A 262 27.06 -39.69 23.55
C PHE A 262 26.24 -38.48 24.04
N ASN A 263 26.45 -38.08 25.31
CA ASN A 263 25.78 -36.95 25.91
C ASN A 263 26.76 -35.96 26.56
N PRO A 264 27.65 -35.32 25.79
CA PRO A 264 28.66 -34.43 26.34
C PRO A 264 28.02 -33.15 26.90
N ALA A 265 28.56 -32.59 27.99
CA ALA A 265 28.08 -31.36 28.67
C ALA A 265 27.99 -30.16 27.74
N SER A 266 28.69 -30.17 26.63
CA SER A 266 28.63 -29.13 25.61
C SER A 266 28.75 -29.73 24.20
N SER A 267 27.97 -29.20 23.27
CA SER A 267 28.12 -29.51 21.87
C SER A 267 28.04 -28.23 21.04
N TYR A 268 28.84 -28.17 19.99
CA TYR A 268 28.88 -27.02 19.09
C TYR A 268 28.52 -27.47 17.68
N TYR A 269 27.75 -26.66 17.03
CA TYR A 269 27.37 -26.85 15.64
C TYR A 269 27.60 -25.52 14.90
N ALA A 270 28.20 -25.61 13.73
CA ALA A 270 28.29 -24.46 12.80
C ALA A 270 27.92 -24.93 11.41
N SER A 271 27.15 -24.11 10.74
CA SER A 271 26.83 -24.28 9.32
C SER A 271 26.81 -22.91 8.63
N GLY A 272 27.03 -22.93 7.35
CA GLY A 272 26.91 -21.77 6.49
C GLY A 272 26.44 -22.17 5.12
N GLY A 273 25.81 -21.26 4.43
CA GLY A 273 25.33 -21.49 3.08
C GLY A 273 25.16 -20.18 2.32
N LEU A 274 24.81 -20.32 1.07
CA LEU A 274 24.52 -19.22 0.16
C LEU A 274 23.27 -19.58 -0.61
N ASP A 275 22.20 -18.79 -0.43
CA ASP A 275 21.03 -18.88 -1.27
C ASP A 275 21.20 -17.92 -2.45
N LEU A 276 20.91 -18.42 -3.63
CA LEU A 276 20.98 -17.69 -4.88
C LEU A 276 19.58 -17.70 -5.50
N LYS A 277 19.02 -16.51 -5.69
CA LYS A 277 17.74 -16.31 -6.34
C LYS A 277 17.96 -15.50 -7.62
N TYR A 278 17.49 -16.07 -8.74
CA TYR A 278 17.63 -15.50 -10.08
C TYR A 278 16.27 -15.28 -10.72
#